data_1b8b9a603e74ff1d3e502ce609fd20f0
#
_entry.id   1b8b9a603e74ff1d3e502ce609fd20f0
#
_cell.length_a   1.000
_cell.length_b   1.000
_cell.length_c   1.000
_cell.angle_alpha   90.00
_cell.angle_beta   90.00
_cell.angle_gamma   90.00
#
_symmetry.space_group_name_H-M   'P 1'
#
loop_
_entity.id
_entity.type
_entity.pdbx_description
1 polymer ?
#
loop_
_entity_poly.entity_id
_entity_poly.type
_entity_poly.pdbx_seq_one_letter_code
_entity_poly.pdbx_strand_id
1 'polypeptide(L)'
;IFELGKQNSWKANVAVVNNCDYFKFVQSAKDTQGRYLDPRVSTVGGATYIGDILIVPSTDVVQNTVYVMDSSKGTILDRRSASLALSTENGTNFVDGFGTLLATARVQFLVKNNDANAFMKCSDVAAGINSITAA
;
A
#
# COMPACT_ATOMS: atom_id res chain seq x y z
N ILE A 1 5.18 12.28 6.18
CA ILE A 1 4.03 12.59 7.05
C ILE A 1 4.00 14.08 7.35
N PHE A 2 5.13 14.68 7.75
CA PHE A 2 5.21 16.10 8.11
C PHE A 2 4.94 17.02 6.90
N GLU A 3 5.38 16.66 5.71
CA GLU A 3 5.18 17.46 4.49
C GLU A 3 3.72 17.44 4.02
N LEU A 4 3.02 16.30 4.15
CA LEU A 4 1.59 16.22 3.89
C LEU A 4 0.78 17.13 4.81
N GLY A 5 1.15 17.24 6.09
CA GLY A 5 0.48 18.11 7.05
C GLY A 5 0.70 19.61 6.81
N LYS A 6 1.84 20.00 6.22
CA LYS A 6 2.15 21.40 5.89
C LYS A 6 1.26 21.97 4.78
N GLN A 7 0.75 21.14 3.89
CA GLN A 7 -0.07 21.59 2.76
C GLN A 7 -1.56 21.71 3.07
N ASN A 8 -1.96 21.64 4.31
CA ASN A 8 -3.24 22.05 4.91
C ASN A 8 -4.53 21.39 4.35
N SER A 9 -4.44 20.52 3.34
CA SER A 9 -5.61 19.95 2.66
C SER A 9 -5.68 18.42 2.71
N TRP A 10 -4.58 17.74 3.09
CA TRP A 10 -4.51 16.28 3.05
C TRP A 10 -4.06 15.71 4.38
N LYS A 11 -4.77 14.68 4.83
CA LYS A 11 -4.45 13.94 6.05
C LYS A 11 -3.94 12.56 5.67
N ALA A 12 -2.66 12.27 5.94
CA ALA A 12 -2.13 10.92 5.76
C ALA A 12 -2.87 9.94 6.67
N ASN A 13 -3.47 8.92 6.09
CA ASN A 13 -4.20 7.88 6.81
C ASN A 13 -3.69 6.46 6.52
N VAL A 14 -2.93 6.28 5.43
CA VAL A 14 -2.36 4.99 5.04
C VAL A 14 -0.88 5.14 4.71
N ALA A 15 -0.08 4.19 5.17
CA ALA A 15 1.31 4.03 4.75
C ALA A 15 1.53 2.59 4.25
N VAL A 16 2.08 2.45 3.05
CA VAL A 16 2.42 1.15 2.46
C VAL A 16 3.93 0.95 2.53
N VAL A 17 4.33 -0.17 3.10
CA VAL A 17 5.74 -0.50 3.35
C VAL A 17 6.07 -1.90 2.84
N ASN A 18 7.37 -2.17 2.61
CA ASN A 18 7.81 -3.54 2.31
C ASN A 18 7.64 -4.45 3.53
N ASN A 19 7.31 -5.73 3.30
CA ASN A 19 7.15 -6.73 4.36
C ASN A 19 8.40 -6.83 5.27
N CYS A 20 9.61 -6.81 4.70
CA CYS A 20 10.85 -6.90 5.49
C CYS A 20 11.03 -5.69 6.39
N ASP A 21 10.69 -4.50 5.88
CA ASP A 21 10.80 -3.27 6.65
C ASP A 21 9.71 -3.18 7.71
N TYR A 22 8.50 -3.67 7.41
CA TYR A 22 7.43 -3.79 8.39
C TYR A 22 7.87 -4.59 9.61
N PHE A 23 8.47 -5.77 9.42
CA PHE A 23 8.95 -6.58 10.53
C PHE A 23 10.11 -5.92 11.28
N LYS A 24 11.02 -5.23 10.58
CA LYS A 24 12.12 -4.52 11.22
C LYS A 24 11.65 -3.36 12.08
N PHE A 25 10.75 -2.51 11.57
CA PHE A 25 10.33 -1.29 12.25
C PHE A 25 9.26 -1.53 13.30
N VAL A 26 8.36 -2.49 13.10
CA VAL A 26 7.26 -2.76 14.03
C VAL A 26 7.64 -3.75 15.12
N GLN A 27 8.51 -4.72 14.82
CA GLN A 27 8.84 -5.80 15.77
C GLN A 27 10.21 -5.67 16.45
N SER A 28 11.11 -4.83 15.96
CA SER A 28 12.50 -4.81 16.43
C SER A 28 12.83 -3.74 17.46
N ALA A 29 11.96 -2.77 17.70
CA ALA A 29 12.19 -1.73 18.68
C ALA A 29 11.96 -2.27 20.11
N LYS A 30 13.00 -2.93 20.67
CA LYS A 30 13.02 -3.37 22.06
C LYS A 30 13.99 -2.51 22.86
N ASP A 31 13.65 -2.25 24.12
CA ASP A 31 14.57 -1.63 25.06
C ASP A 31 15.63 -2.62 25.54
N THR A 32 16.63 -2.14 26.30
CA THR A 32 17.67 -2.96 26.90
C THR A 32 17.15 -4.07 27.83
N GLN A 33 15.87 -4.01 28.22
CA GLN A 33 15.18 -5.01 29.05
C GLN A 33 14.27 -5.94 28.23
N GLY A 34 14.30 -5.85 26.89
CA GLY A 34 13.53 -6.70 25.99
C GLY A 34 12.06 -6.32 25.84
N ARG A 35 11.62 -5.17 26.35
CA ARG A 35 10.25 -4.68 26.17
C ARG A 35 10.11 -3.95 24.85
N TYR A 36 8.96 -4.09 24.20
CA TYR A 36 8.65 -3.30 22.99
C TYR A 36 8.49 -1.82 23.36
N LEU A 37 9.28 -0.97 22.71
CA LEU A 37 9.47 0.44 23.09
C LEU A 37 8.39 1.39 22.61
N ASP A 38 7.54 1.01 21.67
CA ASP A 38 6.67 2.00 21.05
C ASP A 38 5.19 1.85 21.46
N PRO A 39 4.71 2.65 22.43
CA PRO A 39 3.30 2.70 22.81
C PRO A 39 2.42 3.31 21.69
N ARG A 40 3.01 3.86 20.62
CA ARG A 40 2.27 4.42 19.48
C ARG A 40 1.86 3.38 18.45
N VAL A 41 2.46 2.20 18.51
CA VAL A 41 2.07 1.08 17.65
C VAL A 41 0.94 0.33 18.32
N SER A 42 -0.23 0.34 17.69
CA SER A 42 -1.39 -0.42 18.15
C SER A 42 -1.83 -1.40 17.07
N THR A 43 -2.20 -2.62 17.50
CA THR A 43 -2.77 -3.62 16.61
C THR A 43 -4.23 -3.82 16.96
N VAL A 44 -5.11 -3.46 16.06
CA VAL A 44 -6.57 -3.59 16.24
C VAL A 44 -7.12 -4.44 15.08
N GLY A 45 -7.75 -5.56 15.42
CA GLY A 45 -8.38 -6.44 14.42
C GLY A 45 -7.41 -7.01 13.37
N GLY A 46 -6.13 -7.19 13.71
CA GLY A 46 -5.08 -7.66 12.79
C GLY A 46 -4.44 -6.57 11.92
N ALA A 47 -4.93 -5.34 12.01
CA ALA A 47 -4.32 -4.18 11.34
C ALA A 47 -3.39 -3.44 12.31
N THR A 48 -2.23 -3.01 11.84
CA THR A 48 -1.25 -2.26 12.62
C THR A 48 -1.34 -0.79 12.32
N TYR A 49 -1.42 0.01 13.38
CA TYR A 49 -1.49 1.46 13.31
C TYR A 49 -0.28 2.07 14.02
N ILE A 50 0.24 3.15 13.47
CA ILE A 50 1.21 4.02 14.14
C ILE A 50 0.55 5.39 14.28
N GLY A 51 0.06 5.67 15.51
CA GLY A 51 -0.86 6.79 15.71
C GLY A 51 -2.17 6.56 14.97
N ASP A 52 -2.52 7.49 14.08
CA ASP A 52 -3.75 7.41 13.25
C ASP A 52 -3.50 6.80 11.86
N ILE A 53 -2.28 6.34 11.56
CA ILE A 53 -1.89 5.87 10.23
C ILE A 53 -1.92 4.36 10.20
N LEU A 54 -2.71 3.80 9.28
CA LEU A 54 -2.73 2.37 8.99
C LEU A 54 -1.48 1.97 8.22
N ILE A 55 -0.74 0.99 8.72
CA ILE A 55 0.43 0.43 8.03
C ILE A 55 0.02 -0.82 7.27
N VAL A 56 0.23 -0.80 5.97
CA VAL A 56 -0.09 -1.92 5.07
C VAL A 56 1.22 -2.53 4.55
N PRO A 57 1.57 -3.75 4.95
CA PRO A 57 2.70 -4.45 4.36
C PRO A 57 2.38 -4.93 2.94
N SER A 58 3.32 -4.74 2.00
CA SER A 58 3.20 -5.21 0.62
C SER A 58 4.53 -5.72 0.09
N THR A 59 4.49 -6.79 -0.70
CA THR A 59 5.65 -7.32 -1.41
C THR A 59 6.04 -6.51 -2.64
N ASP A 60 5.12 -5.71 -3.17
CA ASP A 60 5.32 -4.91 -4.39
C ASP A 60 6.13 -3.63 -4.13
N VAL A 61 6.32 -3.29 -2.86
CA VAL A 61 7.11 -2.13 -2.46
C VAL A 61 8.58 -2.55 -2.29
N VAL A 62 9.49 -1.78 -2.88
CA VAL A 62 10.93 -1.98 -2.72
C VAL A 62 11.34 -1.73 -1.27
N GLN A 63 12.28 -2.51 -0.76
CA GLN A 63 12.83 -2.31 0.60
C GLN A 63 13.36 -0.87 0.77
N ASN A 64 13.27 -0.35 1.99
CA ASN A 64 13.66 1.00 2.36
C ASN A 64 12.82 2.10 1.68
N THR A 65 11.66 1.75 1.11
CA THR A 65 10.71 2.68 0.49
C THR A 65 9.39 2.64 1.24
N VAL A 66 8.81 3.82 1.47
CA VAL A 66 7.48 3.99 2.07
C VAL A 66 6.63 4.89 1.18
N TYR A 67 5.41 4.45 0.92
CA TYR A 67 4.38 5.29 0.31
C TYR A 67 3.42 5.74 1.40
N VAL A 68 3.27 7.05 1.56
CA VAL A 68 2.34 7.66 2.51
C VAL A 68 1.27 8.40 1.70
N MET A 69 0.02 8.15 2.04
CA MET A 69 -1.09 8.69 1.25
C MET A 69 -2.31 9.04 2.07
N ASP A 70 -3.12 9.93 1.51
CA ASP A 70 -4.51 10.13 1.89
C ASP A 70 -5.40 9.28 0.97
N SER A 71 -5.89 8.15 1.46
CA SER A 71 -6.69 7.20 0.68
C SER A 71 -8.02 7.78 0.20
N SER A 72 -8.51 8.84 0.83
CA SER A 72 -9.76 9.49 0.43
C SER A 72 -9.67 10.22 -0.92
N LYS A 73 -8.44 10.48 -1.40
CA LYS A 73 -8.17 11.20 -2.65
C LYS A 73 -7.91 10.28 -3.85
N GLY A 74 -7.77 8.97 -3.61
CA GLY A 74 -7.69 7.97 -4.65
C GLY A 74 -9.08 7.43 -5.02
N THR A 75 -9.36 7.28 -6.31
CA THR A 75 -10.61 6.72 -6.80
C THR A 75 -10.31 5.54 -7.72
N ILE A 76 -10.96 4.41 -7.45
CA ILE A 76 -10.93 3.26 -8.35
C ILE A 76 -12.14 3.37 -9.27
N LEU A 77 -11.86 3.46 -10.57
CA LEU A 77 -12.88 3.47 -11.62
C LEU A 77 -12.99 2.04 -12.17
N ASP A 78 -14.15 1.44 -11.99
CA ASP A 78 -14.51 0.17 -12.62
C ASP A 78 -15.26 0.47 -13.92
N ARG A 79 -14.57 0.28 -15.06
CA ARG A 79 -15.17 0.43 -16.38
C ARG A 79 -15.90 -0.82 -16.82
N ARG A 80 -15.41 -2.00 -16.43
CA ARG A 80 -16.00 -3.28 -16.77
C ARG A 80 -15.76 -4.25 -15.64
N SER A 81 -16.84 -4.60 -14.98
CA SER A 81 -16.83 -5.61 -13.92
C SER A 81 -16.30 -6.95 -14.44
N ALA A 82 -15.76 -7.76 -13.55
CA ALA A 82 -15.25 -9.07 -13.91
C ALA A 82 -16.34 -9.91 -14.60
N SER A 83 -16.04 -10.40 -15.78
CA SER A 83 -16.91 -11.29 -16.54
C SER A 83 -16.15 -12.53 -17.02
N LEU A 84 -16.83 -13.65 -16.98
CA LEU A 84 -16.31 -14.93 -17.49
C LEU A 84 -17.07 -15.31 -18.76
N ALA A 85 -16.33 -15.71 -19.77
CA ALA A 85 -16.86 -16.25 -21.01
C ALA A 85 -16.22 -17.61 -21.28
N LEU A 86 -17.04 -18.59 -21.61
CA LEU A 86 -16.59 -19.92 -22.03
C LEU A 86 -16.83 -20.05 -23.53
N SER A 87 -15.82 -20.49 -24.29
CA SER A 87 -15.91 -20.79 -25.70
C SER A 87 -15.31 -22.16 -26.00
N THR A 88 -16.00 -22.93 -26.78
CA THR A 88 -15.51 -24.21 -27.33
C THR A 88 -15.02 -24.08 -28.77
N GLU A 89 -15.23 -22.92 -29.41
CA GLU A 89 -14.95 -22.68 -30.83
C GLU A 89 -13.52 -22.17 -31.11
N ASN A 90 -12.65 -22.10 -30.09
CA ASN A 90 -11.31 -21.59 -30.26
C ASN A 90 -10.37 -22.67 -30.82
N GLY A 91 -9.91 -22.49 -32.06
CA GLY A 91 -9.00 -23.44 -32.73
C GLY A 91 -9.63 -24.83 -32.91
N THR A 92 -8.97 -25.88 -32.42
CA THR A 92 -9.42 -27.27 -32.45
C THR A 92 -10.18 -27.70 -31.20
N ASN A 93 -10.50 -26.80 -30.32
CA ASN A 93 -11.10 -27.10 -29.01
C ASN A 93 -12.36 -27.95 -29.07
N PHE A 94 -13.20 -27.72 -30.09
CA PHE A 94 -14.43 -28.50 -30.26
C PHE A 94 -14.13 -29.98 -30.59
N VAL A 95 -13.14 -30.24 -31.42
CA VAL A 95 -12.74 -31.60 -31.80
C VAL A 95 -12.01 -32.31 -30.67
N ASP A 96 -11.21 -31.57 -29.92
CA ASP A 96 -10.36 -32.10 -28.85
C ASP A 96 -11.11 -32.15 -27.49
N GLY A 97 -12.35 -31.66 -27.42
CA GLY A 97 -13.17 -31.67 -26.22
C GLY A 97 -12.70 -30.66 -25.16
N PHE A 98 -11.96 -29.60 -25.57
CA PHE A 98 -11.51 -28.53 -24.66
C PHE A 98 -12.43 -27.32 -24.69
N GLY A 99 -12.45 -26.58 -23.58
CA GLY A 99 -13.09 -25.27 -23.46
C GLY A 99 -12.08 -24.19 -23.09
N THR A 100 -12.18 -23.05 -23.77
CA THR A 100 -11.38 -21.84 -23.40
C THR A 100 -12.19 -20.96 -22.49
N LEU A 101 -11.68 -20.70 -21.26
CA LEU A 101 -12.26 -19.79 -20.31
C LEU A 101 -11.53 -18.44 -20.40
N LEU A 102 -12.29 -17.38 -20.68
CA LEU A 102 -11.80 -16.00 -20.72
C LEU A 102 -12.37 -15.21 -19.55
N ALA A 103 -11.48 -14.73 -18.66
CA ALA A 103 -11.82 -13.80 -17.61
C ALA A 103 -11.39 -12.38 -18.01
N THR A 104 -12.29 -11.42 -17.99
CA THR A 104 -11.99 -10.02 -18.33
C THR A 104 -12.52 -9.08 -17.26
N ALA A 105 -11.67 -8.10 -16.87
CA ALA A 105 -12.03 -6.97 -16.04
C ALA A 105 -11.27 -5.74 -16.52
N ARG A 106 -11.84 -4.55 -16.32
CA ARG A 106 -11.16 -3.28 -16.62
C ARG A 106 -11.36 -2.32 -15.46
N VAL A 107 -10.28 -2.09 -14.72
CA VAL A 107 -10.23 -1.14 -13.61
C VAL A 107 -9.13 -0.12 -13.87
N GLN A 108 -9.29 1.07 -13.33
CA GLN A 108 -8.29 2.13 -13.39
C GLN A 108 -8.25 2.85 -12.05
N PHE A 109 -7.05 3.10 -11.55
CA PHE A 109 -6.84 4.00 -10.43
C PHE A 109 -6.67 5.42 -10.94
N LEU A 110 -7.46 6.36 -10.39
CA LEU A 110 -7.44 7.76 -10.76
C LEU A 110 -7.11 8.62 -9.54
N VAL A 111 -6.15 9.50 -9.71
CA VAL A 111 -5.86 10.61 -8.79
C VAL A 111 -6.07 11.92 -9.56
N LYS A 112 -6.86 12.83 -9.01
CA LYS A 112 -7.02 14.16 -9.61
C LYS A 112 -5.71 14.93 -9.52
N ASN A 113 -5.40 15.74 -10.54
CA ASN A 113 -4.15 16.50 -10.58
C ASN A 113 -3.97 17.43 -9.36
N ASN A 114 -5.07 18.00 -8.85
CA ASN A 114 -5.04 18.84 -7.66
C ASN A 114 -4.71 18.07 -6.37
N ASP A 115 -4.95 16.76 -6.36
CA ASP A 115 -4.73 15.88 -5.21
C ASP A 115 -3.46 15.01 -5.38
N ALA A 116 -2.64 15.25 -6.39
CA ALA A 116 -1.41 14.49 -6.65
C ALA A 116 -0.46 14.51 -5.45
N ASN A 117 -0.37 15.64 -4.75
CA ASN A 117 0.47 15.81 -3.56
C ASN A 117 -0.06 15.07 -2.31
N ALA A 118 -1.26 14.48 -2.37
CA ALA A 118 -1.78 13.60 -1.31
C ALA A 118 -1.11 12.23 -1.29
N PHE A 119 -0.27 11.93 -2.30
CA PHE A 119 0.48 10.69 -2.45
C PHE A 119 1.98 10.99 -2.44
N MET A 120 2.67 10.58 -1.40
CA MET A 120 4.10 10.81 -1.25
C MET A 120 4.87 9.50 -1.23
N LYS A 121 6.01 9.50 -1.90
CA LYS A 121 6.98 8.41 -1.87
C LYS A 121 8.24 8.86 -1.15
N CYS A 122 8.66 8.13 -0.14
CA CYS A 122 9.98 8.22 0.45
C CYS A 122 10.82 7.04 -0.05
N SER A 123 11.85 7.30 -0.83
CA SER A 123 12.69 6.26 -1.45
C SER A 123 13.88 5.84 -0.59
N ASP A 124 14.15 6.54 0.50
CA ASP A 124 15.20 6.19 1.47
C ASP A 124 14.77 6.58 2.88
N VAL A 125 14.15 5.60 3.56
CA VAL A 125 13.65 5.77 4.94
C VAL A 125 14.82 5.87 5.93
N ALA A 126 15.92 5.14 5.68
CA ALA A 126 17.08 5.14 6.57
C ALA A 126 17.77 6.52 6.57
N ALA A 127 17.95 7.14 5.41
CA ALA A 127 18.48 8.50 5.31
C ALA A 127 17.54 9.53 5.96
N GLY A 128 16.23 9.36 5.79
CA GLY A 128 15.22 10.20 6.44
C GLY A 128 15.27 10.13 7.97
N ILE A 129 15.45 8.94 8.55
CA ILE A 129 15.61 8.76 9.99
C ILE A 129 16.90 9.41 10.49
N ASN A 130 18.02 9.20 9.79
CA ASN A 130 19.31 9.77 10.17
C ASN A 130 19.28 11.31 10.18
N SER A 131 18.55 11.94 9.25
CA SER A 131 18.40 13.40 9.21
C SER A 131 17.61 13.96 10.41
N ILE A 132 16.72 13.17 10.99
CA ILE A 132 15.94 13.57 12.18
C ILE A 132 16.73 13.36 13.47
N THR A 133 17.58 12.32 13.53
CA THR A 133 18.38 11.98 14.72
C THR A 133 19.66 12.81 14.83
N ALA A 134 20.12 13.44 13.75
CA ALA A 134 21.31 14.28 13.71
C ALA A 134 21.04 15.78 14.05
N ALA A 135 19.80 16.14 14.35
CA ALA A 135 19.35 17.46 14.80
C ALA A 135 19.05 17.45 16.29
#